data_33329810e15ee557dfaa06ace229a5de
#
_entry.id   33329810e15ee557dfaa06ace229a5de
#
_cell.length_a   1.000
_cell.length_b   1.000
_cell.length_c   1.000
_cell.angle_alpha   90.00
_cell.angle_beta   90.00
_cell.angle_gamma   90.00
#
_symmetry.space_group_name_H-M   'P 1'
#
loop_
_entity.id
_entity.type
_entity.pdbx_description
1 polymer ?
#
loop_
_entity_poly.entity_id
_entity_poly.type
_entity_poly.pdbx_seq_one_letter_code
_entity_poly.pdbx_strand_id
1 'polypeptide(L)'
;MITLHDVKSGNSYEVKEGVTLQQVCEQYCQHDDMPIAAALYNNECVGLQTKVGQSGDVDWLPINTMEGNQCIIRTAIFLLVRAVSDLYPDGKVLVKHALRKALYCELEIGHTVTVHDVDIIKKRMHEIVEQDEPISQVIASAETAMEMCRNRHMMREAELLRHVDVTHIMAYQCGQTFDYYMGPLLPSMGYVTCFNLRSYAPGVILETPTVDNPNELPEYKEIPKMARLFLDAEEWGRIVRCEYVYDLNHYIENGTIQDMVDMAEALQEKKLGQ
;
A
#
# COMPACT_ATOMS: atom_id res chain seq x y z
N MET A 1 -2.81 27.47 21.24
CA MET A 1 -1.47 26.84 21.24
C MET A 1 -1.65 25.42 21.73
N ILE A 2 -0.98 24.49 21.10
CA ILE A 2 -0.99 23.05 21.38
C ILE A 2 0.44 22.68 21.74
N THR A 3 0.60 21.85 22.77
CA THR A 3 1.91 21.36 23.20
C THR A 3 2.09 19.93 22.73
N LEU A 4 3.10 19.66 21.94
CA LEU A 4 3.56 18.32 21.57
C LEU A 4 4.78 17.95 22.39
N HIS A 5 4.75 16.81 23.04
CA HIS A 5 5.88 16.27 23.78
C HIS A 5 6.56 15.16 22.93
N ASP A 6 7.79 15.41 22.53
CA ASP A 6 8.61 14.42 21.80
C ASP A 6 9.16 13.41 22.78
N VAL A 7 8.63 12.19 22.71
CA VAL A 7 8.96 11.11 23.65
C VAL A 7 10.43 10.71 23.57
N LYS A 8 11.05 10.76 22.39
CA LYS A 8 12.41 10.32 22.16
C LYS A 8 13.44 11.33 22.60
N SER A 9 13.23 12.61 22.28
CA SER A 9 14.16 13.68 22.65
C SER A 9 13.88 14.28 24.03
N GLY A 10 12.66 14.09 24.57
CA GLY A 10 12.20 14.73 25.81
C GLY A 10 11.85 16.21 25.64
N ASN A 11 11.89 16.75 24.44
CA ASN A 11 11.56 18.14 24.14
C ASN A 11 10.05 18.36 24.07
N SER A 12 9.64 19.59 24.26
CA SER A 12 8.24 20.00 24.05
C SER A 12 8.18 21.14 23.06
N TYR A 13 7.24 21.06 22.12
CA TYR A 13 7.07 22.02 21.05
C TYR A 13 5.71 22.71 21.20
N GLU A 14 5.69 24.04 21.19
CA GLU A 14 4.46 24.80 21.13
C GLU A 14 4.12 25.11 19.67
N VAL A 15 3.00 24.57 19.20
CA VAL A 15 2.55 24.70 17.83
C VAL A 15 1.15 25.30 17.75
N LYS A 16 0.78 25.82 16.58
CA LYS A 16 -0.59 26.30 16.32
C LYS A 16 -1.48 25.09 15.99
N GLU A 17 -2.74 25.15 16.40
CA GLU A 17 -3.73 24.19 15.97
C GLU A 17 -3.87 24.16 14.45
N GLY A 18 -3.96 22.96 13.88
CA GLY A 18 -4.13 22.76 12.45
C GLY A 18 -2.83 22.73 11.63
N VAL A 19 -1.64 22.94 12.23
CA VAL A 19 -0.38 22.66 11.55
C VAL A 19 -0.24 21.16 11.28
N THR A 20 0.43 20.79 10.21
CA THR A 20 0.70 19.38 9.93
C THR A 20 1.91 18.88 10.73
N LEU A 21 1.94 17.58 11.01
CA LEU A 21 3.13 16.96 11.62
C LEU A 21 4.38 17.14 10.75
N GLN A 22 4.22 17.21 9.42
CA GLN A 22 5.32 17.54 8.51
C GLN A 22 5.93 18.90 8.82
N GLN A 23 5.11 19.95 8.97
CA GLN A 23 5.59 21.29 9.31
C GLN A 23 6.27 21.34 10.68
N VAL A 24 5.76 20.56 11.65
CA VAL A 24 6.41 20.43 12.96
C VAL A 24 7.76 19.71 12.82
N CYS A 25 7.81 18.63 12.07
CA CYS A 25 9.04 17.89 11.82
C CYS A 25 10.10 18.75 11.12
N GLU A 26 9.73 19.48 10.07
CA GLU A 26 10.62 20.38 9.35
C GLU A 26 11.21 21.49 10.24
N GLN A 27 10.44 21.96 11.22
CA GLN A 27 10.86 23.00 12.13
C GLN A 27 11.75 22.49 13.27
N TYR A 28 11.50 21.30 13.79
CA TYR A 28 12.11 20.82 15.04
C TYR A 28 12.98 19.56 14.89
N CYS A 29 12.80 18.76 13.83
CA CYS A 29 13.52 17.48 13.62
C CYS A 29 14.74 17.63 12.65
N GLN A 30 15.36 18.80 12.55
CA GLN A 30 16.39 19.10 11.54
C GLN A 30 17.73 18.33 11.70
N HIS A 31 17.83 17.43 12.68
CA HIS A 31 19.09 16.75 13.04
C HIS A 31 19.03 15.22 12.94
N ASP A 32 17.95 14.66 12.39
CA ASP A 32 17.90 13.22 12.20
C ASP A 32 18.63 12.83 10.91
N ASP A 33 19.55 11.87 11.02
CA ASP A 33 20.34 11.35 9.89
C ASP A 33 19.47 10.66 8.82
N MET A 34 18.21 10.36 9.15
CA MET A 34 17.26 9.66 8.29
C MET A 34 15.96 10.45 8.13
N PRO A 35 15.38 10.50 6.91
CA PRO A 35 14.08 11.11 6.68
C PRO A 35 13.00 10.50 7.56
N ILE A 36 12.14 11.34 8.13
CA ILE A 36 10.97 10.91 8.88
C ILE A 36 9.85 10.52 7.90
N ALA A 37 9.27 9.34 8.09
CA ALA A 37 8.21 8.79 7.25
C ALA A 37 6.80 9.00 7.83
N ALA A 38 6.68 8.91 9.14
CA ALA A 38 5.43 8.98 9.88
C ALA A 38 5.69 9.40 11.33
N ALA A 39 4.64 9.44 12.14
CA ALA A 39 4.77 9.65 13.57
C ALA A 39 3.78 8.77 14.36
N LEU A 40 4.16 8.39 15.57
CA LEU A 40 3.19 7.96 16.59
C LEU A 40 2.68 9.23 17.29
N TYR A 41 1.44 9.60 17.04
CA TYR A 41 0.81 10.74 17.68
C TYR A 41 -0.29 10.23 18.61
N ASN A 42 -0.09 10.41 19.92
CA ASN A 42 -0.93 9.81 20.96
C ASN A 42 -1.10 8.29 20.81
N ASN A 43 -0.01 7.57 20.52
CA ASN A 43 0.06 6.13 20.27
C ASN A 43 -0.64 5.65 18.99
N GLU A 44 -1.08 6.54 18.11
CA GLU A 44 -1.61 6.20 16.80
C GLU A 44 -0.56 6.48 15.72
N CYS A 45 -0.30 5.49 14.85
CA CYS A 45 0.61 5.67 13.72
C CYS A 45 -0.08 6.45 12.61
N VAL A 46 0.36 7.70 12.40
CA VAL A 46 -0.24 8.66 11.47
C VAL A 46 0.79 9.17 10.46
N GLY A 47 0.30 9.58 9.28
CA GLY A 47 1.12 10.24 8.27
C GLY A 47 1.50 11.66 8.66
N LEU A 48 2.57 12.16 8.07
CA LEU A 48 3.05 13.53 8.32
C LEU A 48 2.07 14.61 7.83
N GLN A 49 1.11 14.26 6.95
CA GLN A 49 0.02 15.15 6.51
C GLN A 49 -1.04 15.40 7.59
N THR A 50 -1.02 14.60 8.66
CA THR A 50 -1.98 14.72 9.77
C THR A 50 -1.88 16.07 10.45
N LYS A 51 -3.02 16.75 10.63
CA LYS A 51 -3.11 18.02 11.32
C LYS A 51 -3.14 17.82 12.82
N VAL A 52 -2.33 18.60 13.54
CA VAL A 52 -2.31 18.61 15.00
C VAL A 52 -3.57 19.31 15.52
N GLY A 53 -4.43 18.55 16.21
CA GLY A 53 -5.70 19.05 16.76
C GLY A 53 -5.76 19.15 18.29
N GLN A 54 -4.82 18.51 19.00
CA GLN A 54 -4.77 18.48 20.46
C GLN A 54 -3.34 18.32 20.99
N SER A 55 -3.12 18.64 22.24
CA SER A 55 -1.84 18.38 22.90
C SER A 55 -1.65 16.88 23.14
N GLY A 56 -0.41 16.43 23.11
CA GLY A 56 -0.09 15.03 23.34
C GLY A 56 1.35 14.65 23.01
N ASP A 57 1.59 13.36 23.04
CA ASP A 57 2.90 12.79 22.77
C ASP A 57 3.11 12.56 21.27
N VAL A 58 4.32 12.79 20.81
CA VAL A 58 4.76 12.48 19.45
C VAL A 58 6.08 11.70 19.50
N ASP A 59 6.15 10.60 18.73
CA ASP A 59 7.41 9.90 18.46
C ASP A 59 7.59 9.82 16.94
N TRP A 60 8.73 10.31 16.47
CA TRP A 60 9.04 10.39 15.04
C TRP A 60 9.55 9.07 14.52
N LEU A 61 8.99 8.59 13.41
CA LEU A 61 9.27 7.30 12.80
C LEU A 61 10.11 7.49 11.53
N PRO A 62 11.46 7.36 11.59
CA PRO A 62 12.31 7.40 10.42
C PRO A 62 12.07 6.23 9.46
N ILE A 63 12.52 6.39 8.20
CA ILE A 63 12.40 5.37 7.15
C ILE A 63 13.08 4.03 7.47
N ASN A 64 14.05 4.02 8.38
CA ASN A 64 14.75 2.83 8.85
C ASN A 64 14.09 2.17 10.07
N THR A 65 12.85 2.51 10.39
CA THR A 65 11.98 1.76 11.32
C THR A 65 11.05 0.82 10.56
N MET A 66 10.45 -0.13 11.26
CA MET A 66 9.46 -1.05 10.66
C MET A 66 8.28 -0.28 10.06
N GLU A 67 7.71 0.63 10.83
CA GLU A 67 6.57 1.47 10.45
C GLU A 67 6.93 2.42 9.31
N GLY A 68 8.10 3.08 9.39
CA GLY A 68 8.59 3.97 8.33
C GLY A 68 8.85 3.24 7.03
N ASN A 69 9.42 2.04 7.07
CA ASN A 69 9.62 1.21 5.88
C ASN A 69 8.28 0.76 5.29
N GLN A 70 7.28 0.46 6.11
CA GLN A 70 5.93 0.17 5.62
C GLN A 70 5.29 1.37 4.90
N CYS A 71 5.59 2.61 5.31
CA CYS A 71 5.16 3.80 4.57
C CYS A 71 5.81 3.87 3.19
N ILE A 72 7.11 3.56 3.08
CA ILE A 72 7.82 3.48 1.78
C ILE A 72 7.15 2.45 0.88
N ILE A 73 6.92 1.23 1.40
CA ILE A 73 6.32 0.14 0.62
C ILE A 73 4.92 0.53 0.12
N ARG A 74 4.05 1.06 0.98
CA ARG A 74 2.70 1.50 0.58
C ARG A 74 2.75 2.63 -0.45
N THR A 75 3.66 3.59 -0.26
CA THR A 75 3.81 4.70 -1.22
C THR A 75 4.38 4.21 -2.55
N ALA A 76 5.30 3.23 -2.56
CA ALA A 76 5.78 2.62 -3.79
C ALA A 76 4.70 1.85 -4.55
N ILE A 77 3.78 1.18 -3.83
CA ILE A 77 2.58 0.57 -4.42
C ILE A 77 1.70 1.66 -5.04
N PHE A 78 1.44 2.76 -4.31
CA PHE A 78 0.63 3.86 -4.82
C PHE A 78 1.27 4.55 -6.03
N LEU A 79 2.60 4.68 -6.05
CA LEU A 79 3.36 5.14 -7.21
C LEU A 79 3.16 4.23 -8.44
N LEU A 80 3.17 2.91 -8.25
CA LEU A 80 2.89 1.95 -9.31
C LEU A 80 1.44 2.07 -9.80
N VAL A 81 0.47 2.16 -8.89
CA VAL A 81 -0.96 2.38 -9.22
C VAL A 81 -1.13 3.67 -10.02
N ARG A 82 -0.48 4.77 -9.59
CA ARG A 82 -0.51 6.05 -10.28
C ARG A 82 0.08 5.97 -11.69
N ALA A 83 1.24 5.34 -11.85
CA ALA A 83 1.90 5.19 -13.14
C ALA A 83 1.08 4.32 -14.11
N VAL A 84 0.49 3.23 -13.62
CA VAL A 84 -0.40 2.37 -14.43
C VAL A 84 -1.66 3.14 -14.83
N SER A 85 -2.29 3.87 -13.91
CA SER A 85 -3.49 4.67 -14.20
C SER A 85 -3.24 5.77 -15.25
N ASP A 86 -2.04 6.38 -15.27
CA ASP A 86 -1.69 7.38 -16.25
C ASP A 86 -1.51 6.82 -17.67
N LEU A 87 -0.99 5.60 -17.77
CA LEU A 87 -0.68 4.95 -19.04
C LEU A 87 -1.85 4.10 -19.58
N TYR A 88 -2.60 3.52 -18.68
CA TYR A 88 -3.72 2.60 -18.96
C TYR A 88 -4.94 3.03 -18.13
N PRO A 89 -5.87 3.84 -18.69
CA PRO A 89 -7.00 4.42 -17.94
C PRO A 89 -7.87 3.40 -17.19
N ASP A 90 -8.01 2.18 -17.73
CA ASP A 90 -8.74 1.07 -17.08
C ASP A 90 -7.81 0.08 -16.38
N GLY A 91 -6.51 0.42 -16.32
CA GLY A 91 -5.47 -0.44 -15.75
C GLY A 91 -5.61 -0.58 -14.23
N LYS A 92 -5.39 -1.80 -13.75
CA LYS A 92 -5.41 -2.12 -12.31
C LYS A 92 -4.12 -2.79 -11.88
N VAL A 93 -3.75 -2.52 -10.65
CA VAL A 93 -2.61 -3.16 -9.97
C VAL A 93 -3.16 -4.01 -8.83
N LEU A 94 -2.85 -5.29 -8.84
CA LEU A 94 -3.24 -6.24 -7.81
C LEU A 94 -1.98 -6.70 -7.08
N VAL A 95 -1.77 -6.25 -5.84
CA VAL A 95 -0.68 -6.75 -5.00
C VAL A 95 -1.07 -8.13 -4.49
N LYS A 96 -0.38 -9.16 -4.95
CA LYS A 96 -0.74 -10.56 -4.66
C LYS A 96 -0.04 -11.08 -3.40
N HIS A 97 1.28 -11.07 -3.39
CA HIS A 97 2.06 -11.61 -2.28
C HIS A 97 3.50 -11.04 -2.24
N ALA A 98 4.14 -11.20 -1.10
CA ALA A 98 5.55 -10.87 -0.96
C ALA A 98 6.43 -12.05 -1.43
N LEU A 99 7.42 -11.75 -2.25
CA LEU A 99 8.51 -12.64 -2.62
C LEU A 99 9.80 -12.18 -1.94
N ARG A 100 10.07 -12.68 -0.74
CA ARG A 100 11.15 -12.22 0.16
C ARG A 100 10.99 -10.72 0.50
N LYS A 101 11.88 -9.89 -0.07
CA LYS A 101 11.98 -8.45 0.16
C LYS A 101 11.38 -7.62 -1.00
N ALA A 102 10.55 -8.25 -1.83
CA ALA A 102 9.89 -7.62 -2.97
C ALA A 102 8.42 -8.04 -3.02
N LEU A 103 7.61 -7.35 -3.80
CA LEU A 103 6.19 -7.61 -3.97
C LEU A 103 5.92 -8.11 -5.38
N TYR A 104 5.22 -9.22 -5.50
CA TYR A 104 4.64 -9.63 -6.77
C TYR A 104 3.30 -8.94 -6.97
N CYS A 105 3.18 -8.29 -8.13
CA CYS A 105 1.97 -7.57 -8.53
C CYS A 105 1.51 -8.07 -9.89
N GLU A 106 0.22 -8.30 -10.04
CA GLU A 106 -0.42 -8.50 -11.33
C GLU A 106 -0.93 -7.16 -11.87
N LEU A 107 -0.81 -6.98 -13.19
CA LEU A 107 -1.28 -5.78 -13.87
C LEU A 107 -2.38 -6.19 -14.85
N GLU A 108 -3.60 -5.69 -14.62
CA GLU A 108 -4.71 -5.83 -15.57
C GLU A 108 -4.72 -4.60 -16.48
N ILE A 109 -4.00 -4.66 -17.60
CA ILE A 109 -3.85 -3.54 -18.56
C ILE A 109 -4.48 -3.81 -19.91
N GLY A 110 -5.39 -4.77 -19.99
CA GLY A 110 -6.14 -5.13 -21.20
C GLY A 110 -5.40 -6.09 -22.15
N HIS A 111 -4.14 -6.42 -21.87
CA HIS A 111 -3.34 -7.41 -22.59
C HIS A 111 -2.30 -8.05 -21.66
N THR A 112 -1.63 -9.10 -22.13
CA THR A 112 -0.54 -9.72 -21.38
C THR A 112 0.63 -8.75 -21.23
N VAL A 113 1.10 -8.56 -19.99
CA VAL A 113 2.20 -7.66 -19.67
C VAL A 113 3.48 -8.08 -20.38
N THR A 114 4.08 -7.17 -21.12
CA THR A 114 5.34 -7.36 -21.83
C THR A 114 6.48 -6.63 -21.11
N VAL A 115 7.73 -6.98 -21.46
CA VAL A 115 8.91 -6.25 -20.95
C VAL A 115 8.84 -4.77 -21.31
N HIS A 116 8.32 -4.44 -22.50
CA HIS A 116 8.15 -3.05 -22.94
C HIS A 116 7.16 -2.27 -22.06
N ASP A 117 6.05 -2.88 -21.65
CA ASP A 117 5.11 -2.25 -20.72
C ASP A 117 5.78 -1.94 -19.39
N VAL A 118 6.57 -2.90 -18.88
CA VAL A 118 7.32 -2.71 -17.61
C VAL A 118 8.31 -1.55 -17.71
N ASP A 119 9.01 -1.42 -18.83
CA ASP A 119 9.97 -0.32 -19.06
C ASP A 119 9.26 1.04 -19.12
N ILE A 120 8.10 1.13 -19.79
CA ILE A 120 7.29 2.35 -19.89
C ILE A 120 6.73 2.73 -18.52
N ILE A 121 6.16 1.76 -17.79
CA ILE A 121 5.63 1.98 -16.45
C ILE A 121 6.74 2.44 -15.50
N LYS A 122 7.87 1.77 -15.50
CA LYS A 122 9.03 2.15 -14.69
C LYS A 122 9.51 3.57 -15.00
N LYS A 123 9.60 3.93 -16.28
CA LYS A 123 9.93 5.29 -16.70
C LYS A 123 8.92 6.29 -16.15
N ARG A 124 7.62 5.99 -16.26
CA ARG A 124 6.57 6.87 -15.72
C ARG A 124 6.66 7.02 -14.20
N MET A 125 6.97 5.94 -13.48
CA MET A 125 7.21 6.01 -12.04
C MET A 125 8.35 6.98 -11.70
N HIS A 126 9.47 6.94 -12.42
CA HIS A 126 10.57 7.88 -12.20
C HIS A 126 10.16 9.33 -12.49
N GLU A 127 9.41 9.59 -13.56
CA GLU A 127 8.89 10.92 -13.88
C GLU A 127 8.00 11.48 -12.76
N ILE A 128 7.14 10.65 -12.16
CA ILE A 128 6.26 11.04 -11.04
C ILE A 128 7.10 11.38 -9.79
N VAL A 129 8.13 10.59 -9.50
CA VAL A 129 9.04 10.84 -8.38
C VAL A 129 9.82 12.14 -8.59
N GLU A 130 10.34 12.40 -9.79
CA GLU A 130 11.05 13.64 -10.14
C GLU A 130 10.15 14.88 -10.03
N GLN A 131 8.86 14.76 -10.33
CA GLN A 131 7.87 15.83 -10.17
C GLN A 131 7.51 16.10 -8.72
N ASP A 132 7.85 15.18 -7.83
CA ASP A 132 7.55 15.24 -6.38
C ASP A 132 6.09 15.59 -6.08
N GLU A 133 5.15 14.94 -6.79
CA GLU A 133 3.73 15.21 -6.62
C GLU A 133 3.29 14.95 -5.16
N PRO A 134 2.56 15.91 -4.52
CA PRO A 134 2.11 15.74 -3.15
C PRO A 134 1.02 14.67 -3.04
N ILE A 135 1.04 13.94 -1.94
CA ILE A 135 0.03 12.95 -1.58
C ILE A 135 -0.88 13.55 -0.52
N SER A 136 -2.13 13.78 -0.88
CA SER A 136 -3.14 14.31 0.03
C SER A 136 -3.87 13.17 0.74
N GLN A 137 -3.98 13.26 2.06
CA GLN A 137 -4.80 12.36 2.85
C GLN A 137 -6.25 12.87 2.88
N VAL A 138 -7.18 11.97 2.61
CA VAL A 138 -8.62 12.23 2.67
C VAL A 138 -9.23 11.26 3.69
N ILE A 139 -9.79 11.80 4.75
CA ILE A 139 -10.57 11.01 5.71
C ILE A 139 -11.99 10.96 5.19
N ALA A 140 -12.44 9.81 4.74
CA ALA A 140 -13.78 9.59 4.21
C ALA A 140 -14.59 8.66 5.12
N SER A 141 -15.91 8.84 5.17
CA SER A 141 -16.78 7.80 5.72
C SER A 141 -16.72 6.55 4.83
N ALA A 142 -17.03 5.39 5.39
CA ALA A 142 -17.08 4.15 4.60
C ALA A 142 -18.00 4.29 3.38
N GLU A 143 -19.16 4.96 3.52
CA GLU A 143 -20.09 5.24 2.43
C GLU A 143 -19.48 6.11 1.33
N THR A 144 -18.82 7.21 1.72
CA THR A 144 -18.14 8.10 0.77
C THR A 144 -17.01 7.36 0.04
N ALA A 145 -16.21 6.57 0.76
CA ALA A 145 -15.14 5.78 0.16
C ALA A 145 -15.67 4.72 -0.82
N MET A 146 -16.78 4.03 -0.48
CA MET A 146 -17.45 3.11 -1.40
C MET A 146 -17.94 3.80 -2.67
N GLU A 147 -18.55 5.00 -2.53
CA GLU A 147 -18.99 5.78 -3.69
C GLU A 147 -17.82 6.22 -4.56
N MET A 148 -16.73 6.67 -3.95
CA MET A 148 -15.49 7.03 -4.67
C MET A 148 -14.90 5.82 -5.41
N CYS A 149 -14.90 4.63 -4.82
CA CYS A 149 -14.49 3.39 -5.47
C CYS A 149 -15.40 3.05 -6.66
N ARG A 150 -16.73 3.11 -6.49
CA ARG A 150 -17.70 2.83 -7.57
C ARG A 150 -17.52 3.78 -8.76
N ASN A 151 -17.33 5.06 -8.49
CA ASN A 151 -17.13 6.08 -9.52
C ASN A 151 -15.84 5.88 -10.33
N ARG A 152 -14.91 5.07 -9.81
CA ARG A 152 -13.64 4.70 -10.46
C ARG A 152 -13.62 3.24 -10.95
N HIS A 153 -14.78 2.59 -11.02
CA HIS A 153 -14.93 1.19 -11.42
C HIS A 153 -14.16 0.19 -10.54
N MET A 154 -13.80 0.57 -9.31
CA MET A 154 -13.20 -0.27 -8.28
C MET A 154 -14.28 -1.01 -7.50
N MET A 155 -15.01 -1.91 -8.16
CA MET A 155 -16.21 -2.55 -7.61
C MET A 155 -15.89 -3.53 -6.48
N ARG A 156 -14.77 -4.27 -6.59
CA ARG A 156 -14.32 -5.22 -5.56
C ARG A 156 -13.96 -4.51 -4.26
N GLU A 157 -13.25 -3.40 -4.38
CA GLU A 157 -12.83 -2.54 -3.26
C GLU A 157 -14.07 -1.92 -2.57
N ALA A 158 -15.02 -1.42 -3.35
CA ALA A 158 -16.27 -0.88 -2.82
C ALA A 158 -17.06 -1.96 -2.03
N GLU A 159 -17.05 -3.20 -2.50
CA GLU A 159 -17.75 -4.30 -1.85
C GLU A 159 -17.02 -4.78 -0.58
N LEU A 160 -15.68 -4.80 -0.59
CA LEU A 160 -14.88 -5.06 0.61
C LEU A 160 -15.17 -4.03 1.70
N LEU A 161 -15.24 -2.75 1.34
CA LEU A 161 -15.52 -1.66 2.28
C LEU A 161 -16.91 -1.76 2.93
N ARG A 162 -17.88 -2.45 2.29
CA ARG A 162 -19.19 -2.72 2.88
C ARG A 162 -19.13 -3.62 4.11
N HIS A 163 -18.11 -4.49 4.18
CA HIS A 163 -17.93 -5.47 5.27
C HIS A 163 -16.98 -5.00 6.37
N VAL A 164 -16.41 -3.81 6.22
CA VAL A 164 -15.49 -3.26 7.22
C VAL A 164 -16.26 -2.40 8.21
N ASP A 165 -16.27 -2.80 9.48
CA ASP A 165 -16.89 -2.04 10.57
C ASP A 165 -15.97 -0.91 11.03
N VAL A 166 -15.80 0.09 10.16
CA VAL A 166 -15.02 1.30 10.45
C VAL A 166 -15.84 2.53 10.13
N THR A 167 -15.76 3.53 10.99
CA THR A 167 -16.46 4.81 10.80
C THR A 167 -15.79 5.68 9.75
N HIS A 168 -14.46 5.54 9.60
CA HIS A 168 -13.66 6.35 8.68
C HIS A 168 -12.57 5.49 8.03
N ILE A 169 -12.28 5.80 6.78
CA ILE A 169 -11.24 5.15 5.98
C ILE A 169 -10.22 6.22 5.57
N MET A 170 -8.95 5.90 5.74
CA MET A 170 -7.87 6.73 5.23
C MET A 170 -7.67 6.44 3.74
N ALA A 171 -8.05 7.40 2.92
CA ALA A 171 -7.83 7.39 1.49
C ALA A 171 -6.75 8.41 1.12
N TYR A 172 -6.10 8.18 0.01
CA TYR A 172 -5.02 9.03 -0.47
C TYR A 172 -5.25 9.41 -1.93
N GLN A 173 -4.91 10.65 -2.25
CA GLN A 173 -5.02 11.18 -3.61
C GLN A 173 -3.68 11.78 -4.04
N CYS A 174 -3.26 11.44 -5.26
CA CYS A 174 -2.14 12.04 -5.96
C CYS A 174 -2.56 12.30 -7.40
N GLY A 175 -2.60 13.55 -7.82
CA GLY A 175 -3.18 13.94 -9.10
C GLY A 175 -4.63 13.48 -9.23
N GLN A 176 -4.93 12.69 -10.26
CA GLN A 176 -6.26 12.11 -10.48
C GLN A 176 -6.43 10.71 -9.85
N THR A 177 -5.35 10.12 -9.36
CA THR A 177 -5.37 8.78 -8.77
C THR A 177 -5.77 8.86 -7.31
N PHE A 178 -6.68 7.98 -6.93
CA PHE A 178 -7.19 7.80 -5.58
C PHE A 178 -7.10 6.33 -5.22
N ASP A 179 -6.69 6.05 -3.98
CA ASP A 179 -6.69 4.70 -3.43
C ASP A 179 -6.76 4.77 -1.90
N TYR A 180 -7.03 3.63 -1.24
CA TYR A 180 -7.06 3.56 0.22
C TYR A 180 -6.03 2.55 0.74
N TYR A 181 -5.45 2.85 1.89
CA TYR A 181 -4.40 2.02 2.51
C TYR A 181 -4.65 1.84 4.01
N MET A 182 -4.31 0.66 4.51
CA MET A 182 -4.34 0.35 5.94
C MET A 182 -3.07 0.87 6.62
N GLY A 183 -2.96 2.19 6.72
CA GLY A 183 -1.86 2.89 7.35
C GLY A 183 -1.33 4.07 6.52
N PRO A 184 -0.41 4.86 7.10
CA PRO A 184 0.06 6.09 6.47
C PRO A 184 0.93 5.85 5.23
N LEU A 185 0.86 6.83 4.30
CA LEU A 185 1.77 7.01 3.19
C LEU A 185 2.73 8.16 3.48
N LEU A 186 3.81 8.23 2.71
CA LEU A 186 4.76 9.35 2.71
C LEU A 186 4.08 10.64 2.20
N PRO A 187 4.61 11.84 2.52
CA PRO A 187 3.98 13.11 2.16
C PRO A 187 3.87 13.39 0.67
N SER A 188 4.83 12.89 -0.11
CA SER A 188 4.86 13.06 -1.56
C SER A 188 5.53 11.88 -2.26
N MET A 189 5.40 11.82 -3.58
CA MET A 189 6.02 10.77 -4.39
C MET A 189 7.54 10.87 -4.43
N GLY A 190 8.11 12.06 -4.27
CA GLY A 190 9.55 12.29 -4.25
C GLY A 190 10.31 11.62 -3.11
N TYR A 191 9.61 11.23 -2.05
CA TYR A 191 10.21 10.42 -0.97
C TYR A 191 10.55 8.99 -1.39
N VAL A 192 9.97 8.45 -2.48
CA VAL A 192 10.25 7.11 -2.98
C VAL A 192 11.45 7.14 -3.93
N THR A 193 12.63 7.43 -3.39
CA THR A 193 13.86 7.61 -4.18
C THR A 193 14.48 6.30 -4.67
N CYS A 194 14.17 5.19 -4.00
CA CYS A 194 14.78 3.89 -4.23
C CYS A 194 13.71 2.82 -4.49
N PHE A 195 13.54 2.41 -5.74
CA PHE A 195 12.65 1.32 -6.15
C PHE A 195 13.13 0.73 -7.47
N ASN A 196 12.62 -0.45 -7.80
CA ASN A 196 12.77 -1.04 -9.12
C ASN A 196 11.52 -1.81 -9.50
N LEU A 197 11.21 -1.83 -10.80
CA LEU A 197 10.16 -2.65 -11.37
C LEU A 197 10.79 -3.65 -12.35
N ARG A 198 10.50 -4.93 -12.14
CA ARG A 198 11.06 -6.04 -12.92
C ARG A 198 9.94 -6.84 -13.57
N SER A 199 10.11 -7.22 -14.82
CA SER A 199 9.21 -8.17 -15.48
C SER A 199 9.28 -9.54 -14.80
N TYR A 200 8.12 -10.09 -14.46
CA TYR A 200 7.97 -11.42 -13.85
C TYR A 200 6.62 -12.00 -14.27
N ALA A 201 6.61 -12.67 -15.42
CA ALA A 201 5.37 -13.16 -16.03
C ALA A 201 4.54 -14.05 -15.08
N PRO A 202 3.19 -13.85 -15.01
CA PRO A 202 2.38 -12.95 -15.85
C PRO A 202 2.31 -11.49 -15.35
N GLY A 203 2.96 -11.12 -14.24
CA GLY A 203 2.94 -9.80 -13.65
C GLY A 203 4.33 -9.14 -13.57
N VAL A 204 4.56 -8.43 -12.46
CA VAL A 204 5.77 -7.67 -12.20
C VAL A 204 6.24 -7.88 -10.75
N ILE A 205 7.52 -7.66 -10.51
CA ILE A 205 8.09 -7.56 -9.17
C ILE A 205 8.38 -6.08 -8.89
N LEU A 206 7.77 -5.55 -7.83
CA LEU A 206 8.11 -4.26 -7.25
C LEU A 206 9.13 -4.46 -6.13
N GLU A 207 10.34 -3.96 -6.34
CA GLU A 207 11.44 -3.99 -5.37
C GLU A 207 11.48 -2.66 -4.62
N THR A 208 11.58 -2.74 -3.29
CA THR A 208 11.69 -1.59 -2.39
C THR A 208 12.85 -1.78 -1.42
N PRO A 209 13.40 -0.71 -0.81
CA PRO A 209 14.43 -0.84 0.20
C PRO A 209 13.91 -1.54 1.46
N THR A 210 14.84 -1.95 2.31
CA THR A 210 14.53 -2.62 3.59
C THR A 210 14.85 -1.72 4.77
N VAL A 211 14.36 -2.08 5.95
CA VAL A 211 14.66 -1.38 7.21
C VAL A 211 16.16 -1.25 7.45
N ASP A 212 16.92 -2.34 7.19
CA ASP A 212 18.37 -2.35 7.41
C ASP A 212 19.13 -1.47 6.40
N ASN A 213 18.55 -1.25 5.20
CA ASN A 213 19.18 -0.54 4.08
C ASN A 213 18.14 0.33 3.34
N PRO A 214 17.73 1.47 3.93
CA PRO A 214 16.63 2.27 3.40
C PRO A 214 16.97 3.04 2.11
N ASN A 215 18.25 3.13 1.74
CA ASN A 215 18.74 3.87 0.58
C ASN A 215 19.19 2.97 -0.58
N GLU A 216 19.13 1.64 -0.41
CA GLU A 216 19.59 0.70 -1.43
C GLU A 216 18.60 -0.46 -1.59
N LEU A 217 18.47 -0.95 -2.82
CA LEU A 217 17.68 -2.14 -3.07
C LEU A 217 18.45 -3.40 -2.65
N PRO A 218 17.78 -4.35 -2.00
CA PRO A 218 18.37 -5.65 -1.73
C PRO A 218 18.66 -6.39 -3.03
N GLU A 219 19.72 -7.21 -3.04
CA GLU A 219 19.98 -8.10 -4.17
C GLU A 219 18.77 -9.01 -4.43
N TYR A 220 18.20 -8.92 -5.62
CA TYR A 220 17.09 -9.78 -6.01
C TYR A 220 17.60 -11.21 -6.25
N LYS A 221 17.01 -12.17 -5.54
CA LYS A 221 17.26 -13.61 -5.75
C LYS A 221 15.94 -14.31 -6.00
N GLU A 222 15.84 -14.89 -7.18
CA GLU A 222 14.67 -15.67 -7.54
C GLU A 222 14.55 -16.94 -6.67
N ILE A 223 13.32 -17.27 -6.26
CA ILE A 223 12.99 -18.49 -5.53
C ILE A 223 11.92 -19.26 -6.30
N PRO A 224 12.30 -20.03 -7.33
CA PRO A 224 11.34 -20.69 -8.22
C PRO A 224 10.35 -21.59 -7.48
N LYS A 225 10.80 -22.28 -6.41
CA LYS A 225 9.92 -23.15 -5.61
C LYS A 225 8.81 -22.36 -4.90
N MET A 226 9.13 -21.18 -4.36
CA MET A 226 8.14 -20.34 -3.67
C MET A 226 7.15 -19.75 -4.68
N ALA A 227 7.65 -19.24 -5.82
CA ALA A 227 6.81 -18.75 -6.90
C ALA A 227 5.81 -19.82 -7.38
N ARG A 228 6.26 -21.05 -7.54
CA ARG A 228 5.40 -22.17 -7.95
C ARG A 228 4.30 -22.47 -6.91
N LEU A 229 4.62 -22.41 -5.61
CA LEU A 229 3.63 -22.59 -4.55
C LEU A 229 2.53 -21.53 -4.60
N PHE A 230 2.89 -20.27 -4.86
CA PHE A 230 1.91 -19.19 -5.00
C PHE A 230 1.04 -19.38 -6.24
N LEU A 231 1.62 -19.74 -7.39
CA LEU A 231 0.84 -20.04 -8.60
C LEU A 231 -0.13 -21.22 -8.38
N ASP A 232 0.32 -22.28 -7.70
CA ASP A 232 -0.53 -23.41 -7.33
C ASP A 232 -1.68 -22.97 -6.41
N ALA A 233 -1.43 -22.07 -5.44
CA ALA A 233 -2.44 -21.56 -4.53
C ALA A 233 -3.46 -20.67 -5.27
N GLU A 234 -3.01 -19.84 -6.21
CA GLU A 234 -3.90 -19.02 -7.04
C GLU A 234 -4.78 -19.88 -7.95
N GLU A 235 -4.22 -20.95 -8.55
CA GLU A 235 -5.00 -21.88 -9.35
C GLU A 235 -6.09 -22.57 -8.50
N TRP A 236 -5.78 -22.89 -7.24
CA TRP A 236 -6.79 -23.41 -6.32
C TRP A 236 -7.90 -22.41 -6.05
N GLY A 237 -7.54 -21.16 -5.76
CA GLY A 237 -8.51 -20.07 -5.59
C GLY A 237 -9.46 -19.98 -6.79
N ARG A 238 -8.94 -20.07 -8.03
CA ARG A 238 -9.75 -20.06 -9.25
C ARG A 238 -10.68 -21.27 -9.35
N ILE A 239 -10.18 -22.47 -9.01
CA ILE A 239 -11.00 -23.71 -9.06
C ILE A 239 -12.17 -23.63 -8.08
N VAL A 240 -11.93 -23.17 -6.84
CA VAL A 240 -12.98 -22.99 -5.83
C VAL A 240 -13.77 -21.69 -6.00
N ARG A 241 -13.41 -20.86 -6.99
CA ARG A 241 -14.02 -19.52 -7.26
C ARG A 241 -13.99 -18.61 -6.05
N CYS A 242 -12.88 -18.65 -5.30
CA CYS A 242 -12.63 -17.86 -4.12
C CYS A 242 -11.18 -17.38 -4.14
N GLU A 243 -10.88 -16.42 -5.02
CA GLU A 243 -9.53 -15.86 -5.22
C GLU A 243 -9.24 -14.71 -4.27
N TYR A 244 -10.29 -14.04 -3.77
CA TYR A 244 -10.21 -12.84 -2.95
C TYR A 244 -11.13 -12.94 -1.73
N VAL A 245 -10.85 -12.15 -0.71
CA VAL A 245 -11.72 -12.01 0.48
C VAL A 245 -13.15 -11.59 0.09
N TYR A 246 -13.30 -10.81 -0.95
CA TYR A 246 -14.59 -10.45 -1.53
C TYR A 246 -15.41 -11.69 -1.92
N ASP A 247 -14.80 -12.66 -2.59
CA ASP A 247 -15.49 -13.91 -3.00
C ASP A 247 -15.89 -14.73 -1.77
N LEU A 248 -15.01 -14.77 -0.75
CA LEU A 248 -15.31 -15.44 0.52
C LEU A 248 -16.52 -14.81 1.22
N ASN A 249 -16.56 -13.47 1.30
CA ASN A 249 -17.69 -12.75 1.87
C ASN A 249 -18.99 -13.08 1.13
N HIS A 250 -18.93 -13.20 -0.20
CA HIS A 250 -20.06 -13.56 -1.02
C HIS A 250 -20.59 -14.98 -0.74
N TYR A 251 -19.71 -15.96 -0.54
CA TYR A 251 -20.08 -17.31 -0.10
C TYR A 251 -20.76 -17.29 1.27
N ILE A 252 -20.26 -16.49 2.21
CA ILE A 252 -20.83 -16.36 3.56
C ILE A 252 -22.23 -15.72 3.49
N GLU A 253 -22.40 -14.62 2.76
CA GLU A 253 -23.67 -13.92 2.62
C GLU A 253 -24.77 -14.78 1.98
N ASN A 254 -24.40 -15.58 0.98
CA ASN A 254 -25.31 -16.47 0.28
C ASN A 254 -25.59 -17.78 1.05
N GLY A 255 -24.92 -18.01 2.19
CA GLY A 255 -25.07 -19.25 2.95
C GLY A 255 -24.50 -20.50 2.27
N THR A 256 -23.61 -20.32 1.27
CA THR A 256 -23.00 -21.40 0.47
C THR A 256 -21.54 -21.65 0.82
N ILE A 257 -21.09 -21.15 1.98
CA ILE A 257 -19.71 -21.33 2.44
C ILE A 257 -19.31 -22.80 2.56
N GLN A 258 -20.25 -23.70 2.93
CA GLN A 258 -19.98 -25.13 3.07
C GLN A 258 -19.62 -25.76 1.71
N ASP A 259 -20.27 -25.35 0.63
CA ASP A 259 -19.98 -25.86 -0.73
C ASP A 259 -18.53 -25.51 -1.14
N MET A 260 -18.06 -24.32 -0.76
CA MET A 260 -16.67 -23.89 -1.01
C MET A 260 -15.67 -24.70 -0.15
N VAL A 261 -15.99 -24.96 1.12
CA VAL A 261 -15.17 -25.78 2.01
C VAL A 261 -15.06 -27.20 1.47
N ASP A 262 -16.16 -27.82 1.10
CA ASP A 262 -16.20 -29.19 0.56
C ASP A 262 -15.36 -29.31 -0.75
N MET A 263 -15.42 -28.30 -1.62
CA MET A 263 -14.55 -28.24 -2.82
C MET A 263 -13.07 -28.11 -2.46
N ALA A 264 -12.73 -27.28 -1.48
CA ALA A 264 -11.36 -27.07 -1.04
C ALA A 264 -10.77 -28.36 -0.41
N GLU A 265 -11.57 -29.05 0.42
CA GLU A 265 -11.17 -30.34 1.03
C GLU A 265 -10.96 -31.43 -0.04
N ALA A 266 -11.88 -31.55 -1.00
CA ALA A 266 -11.74 -32.50 -2.10
C ALA A 266 -10.47 -32.26 -2.96
N LEU A 267 -10.12 -30.98 -3.19
CA LEU A 267 -8.87 -30.63 -3.88
C LEU A 267 -7.63 -30.98 -3.05
N GLN A 268 -7.68 -30.75 -1.74
CA GLN A 268 -6.60 -31.11 -0.83
C GLN A 268 -6.37 -32.61 -0.78
N GLU A 269 -7.42 -33.41 -0.63
CA GLU A 269 -7.33 -34.88 -0.65
C GLU A 269 -6.75 -35.41 -1.96
N LYS A 270 -7.18 -34.88 -3.10
CA LYS A 270 -6.65 -35.24 -4.41
C LYS A 270 -5.15 -34.96 -4.51
N LYS A 271 -4.66 -33.86 -3.94
CA LYS A 271 -3.24 -33.50 -4.00
C LYS A 271 -2.39 -34.29 -3.02
N LEU A 272 -2.92 -34.70 -1.88
CA LEU A 272 -2.25 -35.57 -0.93
C LEU A 272 -2.13 -37.03 -1.45
N GLY A 273 -3.02 -37.45 -2.36
CA GLY A 273 -3.02 -38.77 -2.99
C GLY A 273 -2.13 -38.91 -4.23
N GLN A 274 -1.49 -37.81 -4.67
CA GLN A 274 -0.51 -37.77 -5.77
C GLN A 274 0.92 -37.81 -5.24
#